data_3a837c65347dd4420acc9d07aee036da
#
_entry.id   3a837c65347dd4420acc9d07aee036da
#
_cell.length_a   1.000
_cell.length_b   1.000
_cell.length_c   1.000
_cell.angle_alpha   90.00
_cell.angle_beta   90.00
_cell.angle_gamma   90.00
#
_symmetry.space_group_name_H-M   'P 1'
#
loop_
_entity.id
_entity.type
_entity.pdbx_description
1 polymer ?
#
loop_
_entity_poly.entity_id
_entity_poly.type
_entity_poly.pdbx_seq_one_letter_code
_entity_poly.pdbx_strand_id
1 'polypeptide(L)'
;SEENAFIAMDPISSVENSYKRGLGRMRALIDPAFMAGRAEAEADFRGRAAAGATADDPWADLATVQPIQRQLYPAYSLLEARAGGGSSLYGYAETLVRAAAERAKPSDQRLPEFADSRLSSVESRLMAERPVYPSLDQVRLEWWLSKTREWLTVDDPRVRVLLGQESPEGLSARLVEGTTLADPAVRRALWDGGLAAVRASNDPLIQYALKVDDQARAVRSDWETRVEAPTARASEQLAAARFAAYGDAVYPDATGTLRLTYGRIEGTDVPGQRFGAFTTFNGLWDRAT
;
A
#
# COMPACT_ATOMS: atom_id res chain seq x y z
N SER A 1 8.75 -21.33 -19.49
CA SER A 1 9.37 -20.55 -20.59
C SER A 1 10.23 -19.44 -20.00
N GLU A 2 11.17 -18.90 -20.76
CA GLU A 2 11.99 -17.75 -20.35
C GLU A 2 11.12 -16.53 -20.01
N GLU A 3 10.00 -16.35 -20.71
CA GLU A 3 9.02 -15.31 -20.43
C GLU A 3 8.38 -15.45 -19.05
N ASN A 4 8.06 -16.66 -18.61
CA ASN A 4 7.54 -16.93 -17.27
C ASN A 4 8.59 -16.67 -16.17
N ALA A 5 9.87 -16.96 -16.46
CA ALA A 5 10.96 -16.64 -15.56
C ALA A 5 11.15 -15.12 -15.43
N PHE A 6 11.05 -14.38 -16.54
CA PHE A 6 11.13 -12.92 -16.54
C PHE A 6 9.99 -12.27 -15.76
N ILE A 7 8.75 -12.73 -15.95
CA ILE A 7 7.58 -12.25 -15.21
C ILE A 7 7.70 -12.55 -13.71
N ALA A 8 8.31 -13.70 -13.34
CA ALA A 8 8.54 -14.04 -11.93
C ALA A 8 9.69 -13.23 -11.29
N MET A 9 10.63 -12.72 -12.07
CA MET A 9 11.74 -11.90 -11.57
C MET A 9 11.34 -10.46 -11.25
N ASP A 10 10.33 -9.89 -11.91
CA ASP A 10 9.89 -8.51 -11.69
C ASP A 10 9.37 -8.27 -10.25
N PRO A 11 8.52 -9.13 -9.67
CA PRO A 11 8.15 -9.02 -8.25
C PRO A 11 9.34 -9.11 -7.29
N ILE A 12 10.33 -9.97 -7.57
CA ILE A 12 11.53 -10.11 -6.74
C ILE A 12 12.36 -8.82 -6.77
N SER A 13 12.60 -8.27 -7.95
CA SER A 13 13.30 -6.99 -8.12
C SER A 13 12.56 -5.84 -7.43
N SER A 14 11.23 -5.82 -7.49
CA SER A 14 10.40 -4.82 -6.82
C SER A 14 10.52 -4.92 -5.29
N VAL A 15 10.50 -6.14 -4.73
CA VAL A 15 10.72 -6.38 -3.29
C VAL A 15 12.11 -5.95 -2.86
N GLU A 16 13.16 -6.29 -3.62
CA GLU A 16 14.53 -5.89 -3.35
C GLU A 16 14.70 -4.38 -3.34
N ASN A 17 14.15 -3.69 -4.34
CA ASN A 17 14.18 -2.24 -4.42
C ASN A 17 13.41 -1.57 -3.28
N SER A 18 12.29 -2.16 -2.86
CA SER A 18 11.51 -1.68 -1.71
C SER A 18 12.26 -1.87 -0.41
N TYR A 19 12.94 -3.00 -0.23
CA TYR A 19 13.82 -3.25 0.91
C TYR A 19 14.99 -2.26 0.97
N LYS A 20 15.70 -2.03 -0.13
CA LYS A 20 16.82 -1.07 -0.20
C LYS A 20 16.35 0.35 0.14
N ARG A 21 15.21 0.77 -0.37
CA ARG A 21 14.60 2.07 -0.03
C ARG A 21 14.21 2.15 1.45
N GLY A 22 13.59 1.09 1.98
CA GLY A 22 13.24 1.00 3.41
C GLY A 22 14.45 1.09 4.31
N LEU A 23 15.52 0.38 3.98
CA LEU A 23 16.78 0.42 4.72
C LEU A 23 17.43 1.82 4.68
N GLY A 24 17.41 2.49 3.52
CA GLY A 24 17.90 3.85 3.38
C GLY A 24 17.13 4.85 4.26
N ARG A 25 15.80 4.75 4.27
CA ARG A 25 14.95 5.56 5.17
C ARG A 25 15.24 5.29 6.65
N MET A 26 15.35 4.02 7.02
CA MET A 26 15.66 3.65 8.40
C MET A 26 17.01 4.21 8.85
N ARG A 27 18.06 4.12 7.99
CA ARG A 27 19.38 4.69 8.28
C ARG A 27 19.30 6.18 8.50
N ALA A 28 18.57 6.93 7.69
CA ALA A 28 18.38 8.36 7.88
C ALA A 28 17.66 8.68 9.22
N LEU A 29 16.64 7.92 9.58
CA LEU A 29 15.88 8.13 10.82
C LEU A 29 16.67 7.82 12.10
N ILE A 30 17.73 7.02 12.02
CA ILE A 30 18.62 6.73 13.15
C ILE A 30 19.91 7.58 13.13
N ASP A 31 20.13 8.39 12.09
CA ASP A 31 21.27 9.31 11.98
C ASP A 31 20.99 10.57 12.83
N PRO A 32 21.78 10.82 13.90
CA PRO A 32 21.57 11.98 14.76
C PRO A 32 21.69 13.32 14.03
N ALA A 33 22.61 13.42 13.06
CA ALA A 33 22.82 14.67 12.32
C ALA A 33 21.64 14.96 11.40
N PHE A 34 21.12 13.93 10.71
CA PHE A 34 19.92 14.06 9.90
C PHE A 34 18.70 14.45 10.75
N MET A 35 18.52 13.81 11.90
CA MET A 35 17.40 14.11 12.81
C MET A 35 17.50 15.51 13.44
N ALA A 36 18.73 15.96 13.78
CA ALA A 36 18.95 17.33 14.26
C ALA A 36 18.57 18.38 13.20
N GLY A 37 18.99 18.19 11.95
CA GLY A 37 18.63 19.08 10.84
C GLY A 37 17.11 19.11 10.58
N ARG A 38 16.42 17.96 10.76
CA ARG A 38 14.95 17.91 10.67
C ARG A 38 14.28 18.68 11.80
N ALA A 39 14.78 18.55 13.03
CA ALA A 39 14.26 19.27 14.19
C ALA A 39 14.47 20.80 14.06
N GLU A 40 15.61 21.23 13.54
CA GLU A 40 15.89 22.64 13.26
C GLU A 40 14.94 23.21 12.19
N ALA A 41 14.77 22.49 11.08
CA ALA A 41 13.84 22.89 10.03
C ALA A 41 12.39 22.96 10.52
N GLU A 42 11.98 22.03 11.40
CA GLU A 42 10.66 22.08 12.04
C GLU A 42 10.52 23.29 12.96
N ALA A 43 11.53 23.59 13.77
CA ALA A 43 11.54 24.75 14.67
C ALA A 43 11.45 26.08 13.90
N ASP A 44 12.19 26.24 12.79
CA ASP A 44 12.10 27.41 11.91
C ASP A 44 10.68 27.52 11.31
N PHE A 45 10.12 26.43 10.81
CA PHE A 45 8.78 26.42 10.28
C PHE A 45 7.73 26.80 11.35
N ARG A 46 7.80 26.22 12.55
CA ARG A 46 6.90 26.55 13.67
C ARG A 46 7.00 28.05 14.04
N GLY A 47 8.20 28.59 14.07
CA GLY A 47 8.43 30.02 14.34
C GLY A 47 7.76 30.93 13.30
N ARG A 48 7.85 30.59 12.03
CA ARG A 48 7.19 31.34 10.92
C ARG A 48 5.67 31.17 10.95
N ALA A 49 5.17 29.95 11.20
CA ALA A 49 3.76 29.64 11.27
C ALA A 49 3.06 30.32 12.46
N ALA A 50 3.74 30.46 13.61
CA ALA A 50 3.22 31.13 14.81
C ALA A 50 2.84 32.60 14.56
N ALA A 51 3.45 33.27 13.58
CA ALA A 51 3.14 34.65 13.21
C ALA A 51 1.73 34.80 12.57
N GLY A 52 1.09 33.67 12.14
CA GLY A 52 -0.25 33.62 11.54
C GLY A 52 -1.20 32.64 12.24
N ALA A 53 -0.95 32.28 13.50
CA ALA A 53 -1.55 31.14 14.17
C ALA A 53 -3.07 31.18 14.32
N THR A 54 -3.69 30.06 13.94
CA THR A 54 -5.00 29.59 14.41
C THR A 54 -4.87 28.96 15.80
N ALA A 55 -5.97 28.84 16.56
CA ALA A 55 -5.98 28.31 17.93
C ALA A 55 -5.56 26.84 18.04
N ASP A 56 -5.47 26.11 16.92
CA ASP A 56 -5.20 24.67 16.85
C ASP A 56 -3.69 24.43 16.63
N ASP A 57 -3.13 23.46 17.36
CA ASP A 57 -1.75 23.01 17.18
C ASP A 57 -1.71 21.66 16.43
N PRO A 58 -1.53 21.66 15.08
CA PRO A 58 -1.55 20.44 14.28
C PRO A 58 -0.39 19.49 14.60
N TRP A 59 0.71 19.99 15.17
CA TRP A 59 1.80 19.12 15.62
C TRP A 59 1.42 18.35 16.88
N ALA A 60 0.72 19.00 17.82
CA ALA A 60 0.18 18.33 19.00
C ALA A 60 -0.86 17.28 18.61
N ASP A 61 -1.73 17.58 17.64
CA ASP A 61 -2.70 16.63 17.11
C ASP A 61 -2.00 15.40 16.51
N LEU A 62 -0.99 15.59 15.66
CA LEU A 62 -0.20 14.49 15.12
C LEU A 62 0.51 13.68 16.22
N ALA A 63 1.02 14.35 17.27
CA ALA A 63 1.65 13.66 18.39
C ALA A 63 0.68 12.75 19.13
N THR A 64 -0.60 13.14 19.26
CA THR A 64 -1.63 12.30 19.89
C THR A 64 -2.03 11.09 19.02
N VAL A 65 -1.94 11.21 17.70
CA VAL A 65 -2.25 10.13 16.76
C VAL A 65 -1.15 9.05 16.75
N GLN A 66 0.11 9.43 16.92
CA GLN A 66 1.26 8.50 16.80
C GLN A 66 1.16 7.23 17.66
N PRO A 67 0.82 7.27 18.96
CA PRO A 67 0.67 6.06 19.76
C PRO A 67 -0.51 5.20 19.29
N ILE A 68 -1.61 5.81 18.86
CA ILE A 68 -2.78 5.11 18.33
C ILE A 68 -2.41 4.40 17.02
N GLN A 69 -1.72 5.10 16.12
CA GLN A 69 -1.21 4.53 14.86
C GLN A 69 -0.31 3.33 15.14
N ARG A 70 0.63 3.45 16.07
CA ARG A 70 1.53 2.35 16.44
C ARG A 70 0.78 1.13 16.98
N GLN A 71 -0.26 1.36 17.76
CA GLN A 71 -1.10 0.29 18.31
C GLN A 71 -1.94 -0.41 17.22
N LEU A 72 -2.53 0.35 16.30
CA LEU A 72 -3.47 -0.19 15.30
C LEU A 72 -2.75 -0.72 14.05
N TYR A 73 -1.55 -0.23 13.74
CA TYR A 73 -0.83 -0.53 12.50
C TYR A 73 -0.63 -2.03 12.22
N PRO A 74 -0.26 -2.89 13.19
CA PRO A 74 -0.10 -4.31 12.92
C PRO A 74 -1.39 -4.94 12.38
N ALA A 75 -2.51 -4.69 13.04
CA ALA A 75 -3.80 -5.22 12.62
C ALA A 75 -4.24 -4.64 11.27
N TYR A 76 -4.16 -3.32 11.10
CA TYR A 76 -4.48 -2.67 9.84
C TYR A 76 -3.61 -3.16 8.68
N SER A 77 -2.30 -3.25 8.90
CA SER A 77 -1.36 -3.69 7.87
C SER A 77 -1.61 -5.12 7.42
N LEU A 78 -1.92 -6.03 8.34
CA LEU A 78 -2.03 -7.45 8.06
C LEU A 78 -3.44 -7.90 7.67
N LEU A 79 -4.48 -7.26 8.21
CA LEU A 79 -5.86 -7.70 7.96
C LEU A 79 -6.56 -6.90 6.86
N GLU A 80 -6.07 -5.68 6.56
CA GLU A 80 -6.66 -4.81 5.56
C GLU A 80 -5.67 -4.45 4.45
N ALA A 81 -4.68 -3.62 4.72
CA ALA A 81 -3.83 -3.02 3.70
C ALA A 81 -2.97 -4.02 2.91
N ARG A 82 -2.62 -5.15 3.51
CA ARG A 82 -1.78 -6.21 2.94
C ARG A 82 -2.34 -7.61 3.20
N ALA A 83 -3.64 -7.72 3.33
CA ALA A 83 -4.29 -9.01 3.49
C ALA A 83 -3.90 -9.99 2.36
N GLY A 84 -3.79 -11.26 2.70
CA GLY A 84 -3.37 -12.29 1.75
C GLY A 84 -1.89 -12.29 1.34
N GLY A 85 -1.05 -11.37 1.87
CA GLY A 85 0.39 -11.36 1.62
C GLY A 85 0.80 -11.18 0.15
N GLY A 86 -0.09 -10.65 -0.69
CA GLY A 86 0.14 -10.50 -2.13
C GLY A 86 -0.21 -11.74 -2.96
N SER A 87 -0.95 -12.71 -2.39
CA SER A 87 -1.56 -13.81 -3.16
C SER A 87 -2.55 -13.26 -4.16
N SER A 88 -2.42 -13.63 -5.42
CA SER A 88 -3.35 -13.25 -6.48
C SER A 88 -4.72 -13.87 -6.27
N LEU A 89 -4.75 -15.14 -5.87
CA LEU A 89 -5.98 -15.89 -5.63
C LEU A 89 -6.79 -15.31 -4.47
N TYR A 90 -6.12 -14.95 -3.36
CA TYR A 90 -6.78 -14.27 -2.26
C TYR A 90 -7.30 -12.88 -2.67
N GLY A 91 -6.51 -12.12 -3.42
CA GLY A 91 -6.93 -10.81 -3.93
C GLY A 91 -8.16 -10.88 -4.84
N TYR A 92 -8.32 -11.94 -5.62
CA TYR A 92 -9.55 -12.19 -6.39
C TYR A 92 -10.74 -12.47 -5.46
N ALA A 93 -10.57 -13.33 -4.46
CA ALA A 93 -11.63 -13.67 -3.51
C ALA A 93 -12.08 -12.43 -2.72
N GLU A 94 -11.15 -11.68 -2.15
CA GLU A 94 -11.42 -10.44 -1.41
C GLU A 94 -12.15 -9.40 -2.29
N THR A 95 -11.66 -9.19 -3.52
CA THR A 95 -12.28 -8.26 -4.46
C THR A 95 -13.71 -8.67 -4.80
N LEU A 96 -13.97 -9.95 -5.06
CA LEU A 96 -15.32 -10.47 -5.34
C LEU A 96 -16.26 -10.30 -4.16
N VAL A 97 -15.81 -10.65 -2.96
CA VAL A 97 -16.61 -10.53 -1.72
C VAL A 97 -16.96 -9.07 -1.46
N ARG A 98 -15.96 -8.18 -1.50
CA ARG A 98 -16.17 -6.74 -1.26
C ARG A 98 -17.00 -6.09 -2.35
N ALA A 99 -16.70 -6.33 -3.62
CA ALA A 99 -17.47 -5.78 -4.73
C ALA A 99 -18.94 -6.23 -4.68
N ALA A 100 -19.22 -7.49 -4.33
CA ALA A 100 -20.57 -8.00 -4.21
C ALA A 100 -21.35 -7.29 -3.08
N ALA A 101 -20.72 -7.07 -1.94
CA ALA A 101 -21.32 -6.35 -0.81
C ALA A 101 -21.50 -4.85 -1.11
N GLU A 102 -20.50 -4.20 -1.71
CA GLU A 102 -20.55 -2.77 -2.00
C GLU A 102 -21.55 -2.44 -3.13
N ARG A 103 -21.59 -3.23 -4.18
CA ARG A 103 -22.56 -3.06 -5.30
C ARG A 103 -24.01 -3.19 -4.87
N ALA A 104 -24.28 -3.82 -3.73
CA ALA A 104 -25.62 -3.87 -3.14
C ALA A 104 -26.06 -2.54 -2.46
N LYS A 105 -25.13 -1.58 -2.31
CA LYS A 105 -25.37 -0.28 -1.69
C LYS A 105 -25.46 0.83 -2.76
N PRO A 106 -26.11 1.98 -2.47
CA PRO A 106 -25.96 3.21 -3.26
C PRO A 106 -24.48 3.63 -3.37
N SER A 107 -24.09 4.25 -4.50
CA SER A 107 -22.69 4.56 -4.82
C SER A 107 -22.01 5.45 -3.78
N ASP A 108 -22.74 6.38 -3.19
CA ASP A 108 -22.28 7.31 -2.15
C ASP A 108 -22.05 6.67 -0.78
N GLN A 109 -22.56 5.44 -0.58
CA GLN A 109 -22.39 4.67 0.66
C GLN A 109 -21.36 3.55 0.53
N ARG A 110 -20.76 3.41 -0.66
CA ARG A 110 -19.75 2.38 -0.92
C ARG A 110 -18.37 2.82 -0.46
N LEU A 111 -17.53 1.84 -0.21
CA LEU A 111 -16.09 2.11 -0.10
C LEU A 111 -15.60 2.82 -1.38
N PRO A 112 -14.72 3.84 -1.26
CA PRO A 112 -14.33 4.68 -2.39
C PRO A 112 -13.79 3.91 -3.60
N GLU A 113 -13.13 2.79 -3.38
CA GLU A 113 -12.61 1.92 -4.44
C GLU A 113 -13.71 1.17 -5.23
N PHE A 114 -14.93 1.12 -4.70
CA PHE A 114 -16.11 0.50 -5.34
C PHE A 114 -17.17 1.51 -5.75
N ALA A 115 -16.86 2.81 -5.77
CA ALA A 115 -17.74 3.82 -6.35
C ALA A 115 -17.97 3.55 -7.84
N ASP A 116 -19.12 3.96 -8.38
CA ASP A 116 -19.51 3.68 -9.78
C ASP A 116 -18.42 4.07 -10.78
N SER A 117 -17.73 5.19 -10.55
CA SER A 117 -16.63 5.66 -11.40
C SER A 117 -15.41 4.73 -11.44
N ARG A 118 -15.29 3.80 -10.49
CA ARG A 118 -14.14 2.87 -10.36
C ARG A 118 -14.48 1.42 -10.68
N LEU A 119 -15.77 1.06 -10.71
CA LEU A 119 -16.21 -0.33 -10.89
C LEU A 119 -15.68 -0.96 -12.17
N SER A 120 -15.66 -0.24 -13.29
CA SER A 120 -15.11 -0.74 -14.56
C SER A 120 -13.62 -1.10 -14.47
N SER A 121 -12.84 -0.30 -13.75
CA SER A 121 -11.43 -0.59 -13.48
C SER A 121 -11.24 -1.81 -12.56
N VAL A 122 -12.09 -1.96 -11.55
CA VAL A 122 -12.06 -3.13 -10.65
C VAL A 122 -12.37 -4.38 -11.45
N GLU A 123 -13.44 -4.36 -12.24
CA GLU A 123 -13.85 -5.46 -13.10
C GLU A 123 -12.77 -5.84 -14.11
N SER A 124 -12.20 -4.88 -14.82
CA SER A 124 -11.12 -5.13 -15.80
C SER A 124 -9.91 -5.80 -15.17
N ARG A 125 -9.52 -5.39 -13.97
CA ARG A 125 -8.41 -6.01 -13.23
C ARG A 125 -8.74 -7.42 -12.76
N LEU A 126 -9.98 -7.63 -12.29
CA LEU A 126 -10.45 -8.92 -11.83
C LEU A 126 -10.55 -9.94 -12.97
N MET A 127 -10.94 -9.50 -14.17
CA MET A 127 -11.11 -10.36 -15.34
C MET A 127 -9.83 -10.51 -16.18
N ALA A 128 -8.78 -9.77 -15.85
CA ALA A 128 -7.52 -9.87 -16.58
C ALA A 128 -6.96 -11.31 -16.54
N GLU A 129 -6.59 -11.82 -17.70
CA GLU A 129 -5.88 -13.08 -17.86
C GLU A 129 -4.43 -12.88 -17.46
N ARG A 130 -4.11 -13.21 -16.22
CA ARG A 130 -2.74 -13.16 -15.68
C ARG A 130 -2.32 -14.54 -15.24
N PRO A 131 -1.06 -14.91 -15.43
CA PRO A 131 -0.54 -16.17 -14.90
C PRO A 131 -0.72 -16.21 -13.38
N VAL A 132 -1.29 -17.30 -12.90
CA VAL A 132 -1.39 -17.61 -11.47
C VAL A 132 -0.44 -18.77 -11.19
N TYR A 133 0.37 -18.63 -10.16
CA TYR A 133 1.33 -19.66 -9.74
C TYR A 133 0.89 -20.20 -8.39
N PRO A 134 0.15 -21.34 -8.33
CA PRO A 134 -0.42 -21.86 -7.09
C PRO A 134 0.60 -22.04 -5.96
N SER A 135 1.77 -22.55 -6.26
CA SER A 135 2.84 -22.74 -5.25
C SER A 135 3.34 -21.41 -4.67
N LEU A 136 3.43 -20.36 -5.48
CA LEU A 136 3.80 -19.03 -4.99
C LEU A 136 2.67 -18.39 -4.17
N ASP A 137 1.42 -18.56 -4.61
CA ASP A 137 0.24 -18.10 -3.87
C ASP A 137 0.13 -18.79 -2.51
N GLN A 138 0.40 -20.09 -2.44
CA GLN A 138 0.45 -20.83 -1.18
C GLN A 138 1.52 -20.29 -0.23
N VAL A 139 2.76 -20.10 -0.69
CA VAL A 139 3.85 -19.54 0.12
C VAL A 139 3.51 -18.13 0.64
N ARG A 140 2.87 -17.28 -0.19
CA ARG A 140 2.44 -15.95 0.20
C ARG A 140 1.36 -15.98 1.28
N LEU A 141 0.35 -16.83 1.12
CA LEU A 141 -0.71 -17.01 2.11
C LEU A 141 -0.15 -17.59 3.43
N GLU A 142 0.69 -18.61 3.36
CA GLU A 142 1.35 -19.18 4.54
C GLU A 142 2.16 -18.13 5.30
N TRP A 143 2.97 -17.35 4.57
CA TRP A 143 3.75 -16.27 5.16
C TRP A 143 2.85 -15.23 5.83
N TRP A 144 1.79 -14.82 5.15
CA TRP A 144 0.83 -13.84 5.69
C TRP A 144 0.15 -14.35 6.96
N LEU A 145 -0.35 -15.57 6.96
CA LEU A 145 -0.99 -16.21 8.11
C LEU A 145 -0.01 -16.36 9.30
N SER A 146 1.22 -16.77 9.00
CA SER A 146 2.28 -16.91 10.00
C SER A 146 2.66 -15.58 10.62
N LYS A 147 2.84 -14.53 9.80
CA LYS A 147 3.15 -13.17 10.28
C LYS A 147 1.99 -12.54 11.03
N THR A 148 0.76 -12.81 10.62
CA THR A 148 -0.42 -12.32 11.35
C THR A 148 -0.48 -12.95 12.74
N ARG A 149 -0.24 -14.25 12.87
CA ARG A 149 -0.15 -14.93 14.16
C ARG A 149 1.01 -14.44 15.02
N GLU A 150 2.16 -14.17 14.41
CA GLU A 150 3.36 -13.67 15.11
C GLU A 150 3.13 -12.25 15.67
N TRP A 151 2.55 -11.36 14.89
CA TRP A 151 2.43 -9.94 15.23
C TRP A 151 1.22 -9.61 16.10
N LEU A 152 0.10 -10.30 15.90
CA LEU A 152 -1.12 -10.10 16.70
C LEU A 152 -1.22 -11.06 17.89
N THR A 153 -0.35 -12.07 17.94
CA THR A 153 -0.33 -13.17 18.92
C THR A 153 -1.50 -14.15 18.78
N VAL A 154 -1.32 -15.36 19.34
CA VAL A 154 -2.32 -16.45 19.25
C VAL A 154 -3.59 -16.18 20.05
N ASP A 155 -3.52 -15.27 21.03
CA ASP A 155 -4.66 -14.91 21.89
C ASP A 155 -5.56 -13.86 21.25
N ASP A 156 -5.11 -13.19 20.20
CA ASP A 156 -5.92 -12.21 19.49
C ASP A 156 -7.14 -12.91 18.84
N PRO A 157 -8.37 -12.45 19.12
CA PRO A 157 -9.57 -13.07 18.58
C PRO A 157 -9.61 -13.07 17.04
N ARG A 158 -8.95 -12.10 16.40
CA ARG A 158 -8.84 -12.02 14.93
C ARG A 158 -7.99 -13.16 14.37
N VAL A 159 -6.89 -13.50 15.05
CA VAL A 159 -6.05 -14.65 14.69
C VAL A 159 -6.83 -15.96 14.82
N ARG A 160 -7.65 -16.10 15.85
CA ARG A 160 -8.53 -17.27 16.01
C ARG A 160 -9.56 -17.40 14.89
N VAL A 161 -10.10 -16.28 14.42
CA VAL A 161 -10.99 -16.30 13.25
C VAL A 161 -10.22 -16.66 11.99
N LEU A 162 -9.03 -16.10 11.75
CA LEU A 162 -8.24 -16.41 10.57
C LEU A 162 -7.85 -17.88 10.50
N LEU A 163 -7.20 -18.40 11.54
CA LEU A 163 -6.59 -19.74 11.54
C LEU A 163 -7.57 -20.84 11.96
N GLY A 164 -8.52 -20.54 12.84
CA GLY A 164 -9.34 -21.59 13.46
C GLY A 164 -8.45 -22.56 14.25
N GLN A 165 -8.46 -23.82 13.83
CA GLN A 165 -7.63 -24.89 14.40
C GLN A 165 -6.51 -25.34 13.44
N GLU A 166 -6.36 -24.68 12.30
CA GLU A 166 -5.41 -25.07 11.26
C GLU A 166 -4.06 -24.38 11.43
N SER A 167 -3.00 -25.05 10.99
CA SER A 167 -1.71 -24.39 10.84
C SER A 167 -1.73 -23.45 9.63
N PRO A 168 -0.91 -22.38 9.60
CA PRO A 168 -0.77 -21.52 8.42
C PRO A 168 -0.47 -22.30 7.14
N GLU A 169 0.41 -23.32 7.23
CA GLU A 169 0.76 -24.21 6.11
C GLU A 169 -0.45 -25.03 5.63
N GLY A 170 -1.14 -25.71 6.54
CA GLY A 170 -2.30 -26.55 6.19
C GLY A 170 -3.44 -25.73 5.62
N LEU A 171 -3.73 -24.56 6.23
CA LEU A 171 -4.78 -23.65 5.75
C LEU A 171 -4.46 -23.09 4.36
N SER A 172 -3.22 -22.63 4.14
CA SER A 172 -2.81 -22.08 2.84
C SER A 172 -2.88 -23.13 1.72
N ALA A 173 -2.42 -24.35 1.99
CA ALA A 173 -2.51 -25.46 1.05
C ALA A 173 -3.97 -25.77 0.68
N ARG A 174 -4.83 -25.96 1.68
CA ARG A 174 -6.26 -26.25 1.46
C ARG A 174 -6.97 -25.16 0.67
N LEU A 175 -6.68 -23.89 0.95
CA LEU A 175 -7.31 -22.76 0.25
C LEU A 175 -6.87 -22.69 -1.21
N VAL A 176 -5.56 -22.86 -1.48
CA VAL A 176 -5.02 -22.75 -2.85
C VAL A 176 -5.36 -23.98 -3.69
N GLU A 177 -5.28 -25.18 -3.14
CA GLU A 177 -5.63 -26.40 -3.86
C GLU A 177 -7.13 -26.51 -4.17
N GLY A 178 -7.96 -25.98 -3.29
CA GLY A 178 -9.41 -26.09 -3.44
C GLY A 178 -10.08 -25.00 -4.27
N THR A 179 -9.39 -23.89 -4.55
CA THR A 179 -10.00 -22.76 -5.27
C THR A 179 -9.96 -22.92 -6.78
N THR A 180 -10.99 -22.42 -7.44
CA THR A 180 -11.08 -22.33 -8.90
C THR A 180 -10.95 -20.91 -9.43
N LEU A 181 -10.59 -19.94 -8.58
CA LEU A 181 -10.51 -18.51 -8.93
C LEU A 181 -9.38 -18.15 -9.91
N ALA A 182 -8.48 -19.06 -10.23
CA ALA A 182 -7.54 -18.88 -11.34
C ALA A 182 -8.25 -18.72 -12.69
N ASP A 183 -9.43 -19.35 -12.85
CA ASP A 183 -10.23 -19.27 -14.07
C ASP A 183 -11.00 -17.93 -14.13
N PRO A 184 -10.77 -17.09 -15.17
CA PRO A 184 -11.55 -15.86 -15.38
C PRO A 184 -13.05 -16.09 -15.55
N ALA A 185 -13.47 -17.26 -16.10
CA ALA A 185 -14.89 -17.56 -16.26
C ALA A 185 -15.60 -17.76 -14.91
N VAL A 186 -14.93 -18.39 -13.95
CA VAL A 186 -15.44 -18.52 -12.57
C VAL A 186 -15.58 -17.16 -11.91
N ARG A 187 -14.55 -16.29 -12.04
CA ARG A 187 -14.59 -14.93 -11.52
C ARG A 187 -15.73 -14.12 -12.15
N ARG A 188 -15.93 -14.26 -13.47
CA ARG A 188 -17.04 -13.63 -14.20
C ARG A 188 -18.39 -14.07 -13.67
N ALA A 189 -18.61 -15.35 -13.51
CA ALA A 189 -19.87 -15.89 -12.98
C ALA A 189 -20.20 -15.35 -11.57
N LEU A 190 -19.21 -15.27 -10.69
CA LEU A 190 -19.36 -14.71 -9.34
C LEU A 190 -19.62 -13.20 -9.36
N TRP A 191 -18.94 -12.47 -10.24
CA TRP A 191 -19.14 -11.03 -10.41
C TRP A 191 -20.55 -10.70 -10.91
N ASP A 192 -21.00 -11.38 -11.94
CA ASP A 192 -22.31 -11.16 -12.55
C ASP A 192 -23.46 -11.60 -11.63
N GLY A 193 -23.26 -12.71 -10.92
CA GLY A 193 -24.23 -13.23 -9.93
C GLY A 193 -24.29 -12.42 -8.63
N GLY A 194 -23.33 -11.52 -8.39
CA GLY A 194 -23.31 -10.59 -7.28
C GLY A 194 -23.34 -11.26 -5.90
N LEU A 195 -23.94 -10.58 -4.92
CA LEU A 195 -23.91 -11.01 -3.52
C LEU A 195 -24.54 -12.41 -3.29
N ALA A 196 -25.57 -12.74 -4.03
CA ALA A 196 -26.22 -14.06 -3.93
C ALA A 196 -25.28 -15.19 -4.37
N ALA A 197 -24.61 -15.03 -5.52
CA ALA A 197 -23.67 -16.02 -6.03
C ALA A 197 -22.43 -16.16 -5.14
N VAL A 198 -21.88 -15.04 -4.65
CA VAL A 198 -20.72 -15.05 -3.74
C VAL A 198 -21.05 -15.77 -2.43
N ARG A 199 -22.21 -15.51 -1.84
CA ARG A 199 -22.66 -16.20 -0.61
C ARG A 199 -22.96 -17.69 -0.80
N ALA A 200 -23.46 -18.06 -1.97
CA ALA A 200 -23.77 -19.45 -2.32
C ALA A 200 -22.56 -20.24 -2.82
N SER A 201 -21.41 -19.58 -3.04
CA SER A 201 -20.20 -20.23 -3.54
C SER A 201 -19.63 -21.21 -2.52
N ASN A 202 -19.22 -22.39 -3.01
CA ASN A 202 -18.50 -23.39 -2.21
C ASN A 202 -16.96 -23.29 -2.39
N ASP A 203 -16.48 -22.29 -3.13
CA ASP A 203 -15.05 -22.08 -3.30
C ASP A 203 -14.42 -21.73 -1.94
N PRO A 204 -13.38 -22.45 -1.50
CA PRO A 204 -12.81 -22.29 -0.17
C PRO A 204 -12.20 -20.91 0.07
N LEU A 205 -11.64 -20.26 -0.95
CA LEU A 205 -11.13 -18.88 -0.81
C LEU A 205 -12.25 -17.85 -0.70
N ILE A 206 -13.34 -18.01 -1.43
CA ILE A 206 -14.54 -17.16 -1.28
C ILE A 206 -15.10 -17.30 0.13
N GLN A 207 -15.28 -18.52 0.62
CA GLN A 207 -15.79 -18.76 1.97
C GLN A 207 -14.84 -18.21 3.04
N TYR A 208 -13.55 -18.34 2.81
CA TYR A 208 -12.54 -17.76 3.70
C TYR A 208 -12.57 -16.23 3.69
N ALA A 209 -12.63 -15.60 2.53
CA ALA A 209 -12.75 -14.15 2.40
C ALA A 209 -14.03 -13.61 3.06
N LEU A 210 -15.18 -14.28 2.88
CA LEU A 210 -16.42 -13.94 3.58
C LEU A 210 -16.28 -14.00 5.10
N LYS A 211 -15.57 -15.02 5.61
CA LYS A 211 -15.34 -15.22 7.06
C LYS A 211 -14.48 -14.10 7.67
N VAL A 212 -13.53 -13.57 6.93
CA VAL A 212 -12.55 -12.61 7.47
C VAL A 212 -12.86 -11.13 7.15
N ASP A 213 -13.74 -10.86 6.18
CA ASP A 213 -14.02 -9.50 5.70
C ASP A 213 -14.60 -8.58 6.78
N ASP A 214 -15.48 -9.07 7.64
CA ASP A 214 -16.06 -8.27 8.73
C ASP A 214 -14.99 -7.73 9.68
N GLN A 215 -13.96 -8.53 9.97
CA GLN A 215 -12.85 -8.11 10.83
C GLN A 215 -11.93 -7.13 10.12
N ALA A 216 -11.66 -7.34 8.85
CA ALA A 216 -10.88 -6.43 8.03
C ALA A 216 -11.55 -5.04 7.95
N ARG A 217 -12.86 -5.02 7.72
CA ARG A 217 -13.67 -3.80 7.70
C ARG A 217 -13.70 -3.08 9.06
N ALA A 218 -13.81 -3.82 10.16
CA ALA A 218 -13.77 -3.24 11.50
C ALA A 218 -12.42 -2.57 11.78
N VAL A 219 -11.32 -3.24 11.42
CA VAL A 219 -9.96 -2.70 11.55
C VAL A 219 -9.76 -1.48 10.65
N ARG A 220 -10.27 -1.51 9.42
CA ARG A 220 -10.25 -0.37 8.50
C ARG A 220 -10.99 0.83 9.09
N SER A 221 -12.22 0.64 9.55
CA SER A 221 -13.05 1.70 10.15
C SER A 221 -12.37 2.35 11.37
N ASP A 222 -11.76 1.53 12.22
CA ASP A 222 -11.02 2.01 13.39
C ASP A 222 -9.78 2.84 12.97
N TRP A 223 -9.06 2.38 11.95
CA TRP A 223 -7.93 3.10 11.37
C TRP A 223 -8.35 4.42 10.72
N GLU A 224 -9.35 4.40 9.84
CA GLU A 224 -9.85 5.60 9.16
C GLU A 224 -10.31 6.67 10.16
N THR A 225 -11.00 6.26 11.23
CA THR A 225 -11.54 7.18 12.23
C THR A 225 -10.47 7.73 13.17
N ARG A 226 -9.56 6.89 13.65
CA ARG A 226 -8.66 7.23 14.75
C ARG A 226 -7.25 7.62 14.30
N VAL A 227 -6.87 7.29 13.07
CA VAL A 227 -5.55 7.60 12.52
C VAL A 227 -5.67 8.48 11.29
N GLU A 228 -6.38 8.03 10.26
CA GLU A 228 -6.38 8.69 8.95
C GLU A 228 -7.08 10.06 8.99
N ALA A 229 -8.31 10.12 9.50
CA ALA A 229 -9.07 11.36 9.55
C ALA A 229 -8.39 12.47 10.41
N PRO A 230 -7.90 12.19 11.64
CA PRO A 230 -7.16 13.22 12.38
C PRO A 230 -5.82 13.58 11.73
N THR A 231 -5.11 12.63 11.11
CA THR A 231 -3.87 12.90 10.36
C THR A 231 -4.14 13.80 9.15
N ALA A 232 -5.22 13.56 8.41
CA ALA A 232 -5.60 14.38 7.26
C ALA A 232 -5.90 15.82 7.68
N ARG A 233 -6.70 16.02 8.73
CA ARG A 233 -7.01 17.36 9.27
C ARG A 233 -5.76 18.12 9.69
N ALA A 234 -4.88 17.48 10.46
CA ALA A 234 -3.62 18.10 10.88
C ALA A 234 -2.72 18.43 9.69
N SER A 235 -2.69 17.56 8.67
CA SER A 235 -1.93 17.78 7.44
C SER A 235 -2.47 18.95 6.61
N GLU A 236 -3.80 19.13 6.53
CA GLU A 236 -4.43 20.29 5.89
C GLU A 236 -4.06 21.59 6.60
N GLN A 237 -4.10 21.62 7.94
CA GLN A 237 -3.70 22.78 8.75
C GLN A 237 -2.20 23.09 8.56
N LEU A 238 -1.33 22.07 8.53
CA LEU A 238 0.10 22.25 8.24
C LEU A 238 0.34 22.75 6.82
N ALA A 239 -0.42 22.29 5.84
CA ALA A 239 -0.31 22.78 4.47
C ALA A 239 -0.73 24.26 4.38
N ALA A 240 -1.81 24.65 5.04
CA ALA A 240 -2.26 26.05 5.12
C ALA A 240 -1.22 26.94 5.83
N ALA A 241 -0.67 26.48 6.97
CA ALA A 241 0.38 27.19 7.69
C ALA A 241 1.65 27.34 6.85
N ARG A 242 2.03 26.30 6.09
CA ARG A 242 3.16 26.33 5.18
C ARG A 242 2.97 27.34 4.05
N PHE A 243 1.79 27.38 3.47
CA PHE A 243 1.46 28.36 2.44
C PHE A 243 1.49 29.79 3.00
N ALA A 244 0.94 30.02 4.19
CA ALA A 244 1.00 31.32 4.87
C ALA A 244 2.44 31.77 5.19
N ALA A 245 3.31 30.84 5.58
CA ALA A 245 4.71 31.13 5.96
C ALA A 245 5.63 31.37 4.76
N TYR A 246 5.43 30.66 3.65
CA TYR A 246 6.37 30.63 2.52
C TYR A 246 5.74 31.13 1.19
N GLY A 247 4.44 31.26 1.10
CA GLY A 247 3.72 31.63 -0.13
C GLY A 247 4.09 30.72 -1.30
N ASP A 248 4.30 31.32 -2.46
CA ASP A 248 4.66 30.61 -3.70
C ASP A 248 6.15 30.26 -3.81
N ALA A 249 6.96 30.59 -2.79
CA ALA A 249 8.40 30.32 -2.79
C ALA A 249 8.73 28.83 -2.61
N VAL A 250 7.75 28.02 -2.17
CA VAL A 250 7.90 26.58 -1.98
C VAL A 250 7.03 25.82 -2.96
N TYR A 251 7.63 24.88 -3.68
CA TYR A 251 6.85 24.01 -4.58
C TYR A 251 5.75 23.28 -3.81
N PRO A 252 4.50 23.27 -4.34
CA PRO A 252 3.43 22.49 -3.76
C PRO A 252 3.76 20.99 -3.85
N ASP A 253 3.20 20.20 -2.94
CA ASP A 253 3.28 18.75 -2.98
C ASP A 253 2.72 18.17 -4.28
N ALA A 254 3.11 16.95 -4.62
CA ALA A 254 2.64 16.28 -5.82
C ALA A 254 1.13 16.03 -5.71
N THR A 255 0.35 16.77 -6.49
CA THR A 255 -1.14 16.74 -6.49
C THR A 255 -1.73 15.84 -7.57
N GLY A 256 -0.93 15.02 -8.27
CA GLY A 256 -1.39 14.24 -9.42
C GLY A 256 -1.68 15.07 -10.68
N THR A 257 -1.46 16.38 -10.66
CA THR A 257 -1.54 17.23 -11.84
C THR A 257 -0.34 17.03 -12.75
N LEU A 258 -0.53 17.29 -14.04
CA LEU A 258 0.55 17.22 -15.02
C LEU A 258 1.69 18.15 -14.61
N ARG A 259 2.89 17.59 -14.45
CA ARG A 259 4.12 18.35 -14.21
C ARG A 259 5.01 18.22 -15.44
N LEU A 260 5.42 19.36 -15.97
CA LEU A 260 6.37 19.44 -17.06
C LEU A 260 7.76 19.74 -16.49
N THR A 261 8.71 18.84 -16.72
CA THR A 261 10.13 19.09 -16.46
C THR A 261 10.81 19.25 -17.80
N TYR A 262 11.50 20.35 -17.99
CA TYR A 262 12.28 20.62 -19.19
C TYR A 262 13.63 21.24 -18.82
N GLY A 263 14.59 21.10 -19.71
CA GLY A 263 15.93 21.65 -19.52
C GLY A 263 16.76 21.54 -20.79
N ARG A 264 17.96 22.07 -20.74
CA ARG A 264 18.98 21.89 -21.80
C ARG A 264 19.88 20.75 -21.39
N ILE A 265 20.34 20.01 -22.40
CA ILE A 265 21.41 19.04 -22.20
C ILE A 265 22.72 19.85 -22.31
N GLU A 266 23.39 20.05 -21.20
CA GLU A 266 24.63 20.79 -21.11
C GLU A 266 25.72 19.89 -20.55
N GLY A 267 26.98 20.19 -20.94
CA GLY A 267 28.14 19.57 -20.32
C GLY A 267 28.36 20.10 -18.90
N THR A 268 29.11 19.39 -18.10
CA THR A 268 29.49 19.81 -16.75
C THR A 268 31.00 19.67 -16.58
N ASP A 269 31.59 20.59 -15.85
CA ASP A 269 32.97 20.53 -15.46
C ASP A 269 33.08 20.12 -13.99
N VAL A 270 33.84 19.07 -13.73
CA VAL A 270 34.23 18.68 -12.38
C VAL A 270 35.77 18.83 -12.23
N PRO A 271 36.31 19.02 -11.03
CA PRO A 271 37.75 19.18 -10.87
C PRO A 271 38.53 18.06 -11.58
N GLY A 272 39.32 18.45 -12.56
CA GLY A 272 40.19 17.55 -13.34
C GLY A 272 39.50 16.87 -14.55
N GLN A 273 38.19 17.10 -14.82
CA GLN A 273 37.52 16.44 -15.92
C GLN A 273 36.35 17.27 -16.48
N ARG A 274 36.27 17.34 -17.81
CA ARG A 274 35.17 17.97 -18.53
C ARG A 274 34.28 16.95 -19.18
N PHE A 275 32.98 17.03 -18.94
CA PHE A 275 31.94 16.19 -19.57
C PHE A 275 31.17 16.99 -20.61
N GLY A 276 31.21 16.58 -21.87
CA GLY A 276 30.37 17.17 -22.90
C GLY A 276 28.85 16.85 -22.69
N ALA A 277 28.00 17.67 -23.30
CA ALA A 277 26.55 17.42 -23.32
C ALA A 277 26.17 16.04 -23.91
N PHE A 278 27.01 15.52 -24.79
CA PHE A 278 26.88 14.17 -25.36
C PHE A 278 28.17 13.40 -25.13
N THR A 279 28.04 12.13 -24.75
CA THR A 279 29.18 11.23 -24.56
C THR A 279 29.27 10.25 -25.71
N THR A 280 30.51 9.89 -26.09
CA THR A 280 30.80 8.87 -27.12
C THR A 280 31.49 7.68 -26.47
N PHE A 281 31.61 6.57 -27.23
CA PHE A 281 32.38 5.41 -26.76
C PHE A 281 33.85 5.78 -26.41
N ASN A 282 34.45 6.69 -27.16
CA ASN A 282 35.80 7.17 -26.83
C ASN A 282 35.82 7.88 -25.47
N GLY A 283 34.80 8.67 -25.12
CA GLY A 283 34.69 9.29 -23.80
C GLY A 283 34.47 8.29 -22.66
N LEU A 284 34.11 7.05 -22.93
CA LEU A 284 34.08 5.97 -21.94
C LEU A 284 35.50 5.51 -21.61
N TRP A 285 36.38 5.36 -22.63
CA TRP A 285 37.77 4.97 -22.45
C TRP A 285 38.57 6.03 -21.73
N ASP A 286 38.35 7.30 -22.05
CA ASP A 286 39.00 8.43 -21.37
C ASP A 286 38.70 8.53 -19.86
N ARG A 287 37.67 7.79 -19.39
CA ARG A 287 37.26 7.77 -18.00
C ARG A 287 37.67 6.48 -17.27
N ALA A 288 38.06 5.46 -18.02
CA ALA A 288 38.45 4.17 -17.45
C ALA A 288 39.95 4.10 -17.09
N THR A 289 40.73 5.09 -17.46
CA THR A 289 42.15 5.30 -17.13
C THR A 289 42.29 6.36 -16.08
#